data_859013b5249af66c57c0ca1a732df61c
#
_entry.id   859013b5249af66c57c0ca1a732df61c
#
_cell.length_a   1.000
_cell.length_b   1.000
_cell.length_c   1.000
_cell.angle_alpha   90.00
_cell.angle_beta   90.00
_cell.angle_gamma   90.00
#
_symmetry.space_group_name_H-M   'P 1'
#
loop_
_entity.id
_entity.type
_entity.pdbx_description
1 polymer ?
#
loop_
_entity_poly.entity_id
_entity_poly.type
_entity_poly.pdbx_seq_one_letter_code
_entity_poly.pdbx_strand_id
1 'polypeptide(L)'
;MARDLLSDAEAARTNVVLQRRNRFPDITLGVGAMQLGNGLESTELMLEVEIPFQQRARRERERESRLLEDAALARRDATLRAVEESGASAWSQWTSARERRALIENTLLPQADATWQSALASYQVGEVDFGTLLEALNEWQGADLARVDALRDELLGAAAVRAIEGEIR
;
A
#
# COMPACT_ATOMS: atom_id res chain seq x y z
N MET A 1 -0.09 6.28 5.05
CA MET A 1 -0.72 6.07 3.71
C MET A 1 -2.21 5.74 3.78
N ALA A 2 -2.68 4.67 4.44
CA ALA A 2 -4.13 4.39 4.53
C ALA A 2 -4.92 5.50 5.26
N ARG A 3 -4.38 6.09 6.32
CA ARG A 3 -4.98 7.23 7.03
C ARG A 3 -5.11 8.47 6.17
N ASP A 4 -4.12 8.77 5.35
CA ASP A 4 -4.12 9.96 4.47
C ASP A 4 -5.21 9.84 3.41
N LEU A 5 -5.43 8.64 2.84
CA LEU A 5 -6.51 8.39 1.88
C LEU A 5 -7.91 8.51 2.50
N LEU A 6 -8.07 8.13 3.76
CA LEU A 6 -9.33 8.32 4.48
C LEU A 6 -9.57 9.82 4.74
N SER A 7 -8.54 10.56 5.16
CA SER A 7 -8.65 12.01 5.37
C SER A 7 -8.94 12.78 4.07
N ASP A 8 -8.37 12.36 2.93
CA ASP A 8 -8.62 12.95 1.62
C ASP A 8 -10.08 12.73 1.17
N ALA A 9 -10.62 11.52 1.38
CA ALA A 9 -12.01 11.21 1.06
C ALA A 9 -12.98 12.00 1.96
N GLU A 10 -12.68 12.15 3.24
CA GLU A 10 -13.47 12.98 4.17
C GLU A 10 -13.40 14.46 3.83
N ALA A 11 -12.23 14.97 3.43
CA ALA A 11 -12.06 16.34 2.98
C ALA A 11 -12.86 16.62 1.71
N ALA A 12 -12.83 15.70 0.73
CA ALA A 12 -13.63 15.80 -0.48
C ALA A 12 -15.12 15.82 -0.18
N ARG A 13 -15.60 14.96 0.72
CA ARG A 13 -16.99 14.93 1.17
C ARG A 13 -17.41 16.21 1.89
N THR A 14 -16.56 16.74 2.75
CA THR A 14 -16.79 18.01 3.45
C THR A 14 -16.89 19.16 2.48
N ASN A 15 -16.07 19.15 1.43
CA ASN A 15 -16.10 20.17 0.37
C ASN A 15 -17.44 20.15 -0.40
N VAL A 16 -18.00 18.98 -0.71
CA VAL A 16 -19.36 18.88 -1.31
C VAL A 16 -20.41 19.50 -0.40
N VAL A 17 -20.35 19.25 0.91
CA VAL A 17 -21.29 19.85 1.88
C VAL A 17 -21.15 21.37 1.92
N LEU A 18 -19.91 21.90 1.89
CA LEU A 18 -19.64 23.33 1.84
C LEU A 18 -20.19 23.95 0.57
N GLN A 19 -19.91 23.38 -0.60
CA GLN A 19 -20.41 23.89 -1.88
C GLN A 19 -21.95 23.87 -1.96
N ARG A 20 -22.58 22.89 -1.33
CA ARG A 20 -24.04 22.81 -1.22
C ARG A 20 -24.61 23.89 -0.31
N ARG A 21 -23.94 24.22 0.81
CA ARG A 21 -24.33 25.31 1.71
C ARG A 21 -24.19 26.69 1.06
N ASN A 22 -23.17 26.90 0.24
CA ASN A 22 -22.95 28.12 -0.51
C ASN A 22 -24.05 28.45 -1.54
N ARG A 23 -25.07 27.59 -1.70
CA ARG A 23 -26.27 27.91 -2.49
C ARG A 23 -27.25 28.82 -1.77
N PHE A 24 -27.19 28.84 -0.43
CA PHE A 24 -28.06 29.69 0.37
C PHE A 24 -27.46 31.09 0.46
N PRO A 25 -28.33 32.16 0.54
CA PRO A 25 -27.84 33.50 0.77
C PRO A 25 -27.18 33.63 2.14
N ASP A 26 -26.07 34.33 2.20
CA ASP A 26 -25.45 34.70 3.46
C ASP A 26 -26.21 35.84 4.11
N ILE A 27 -26.55 35.69 5.39
CA ILE A 27 -27.25 36.71 6.18
C ILE A 27 -26.28 37.21 7.24
N THR A 28 -25.90 38.46 7.14
CA THR A 28 -25.05 39.11 8.14
C THR A 28 -25.88 40.06 8.99
N LEU A 29 -25.85 39.84 10.32
CA LEU A 29 -26.45 40.73 11.30
C LEU A 29 -25.34 41.54 11.96
N GLY A 30 -25.39 42.88 11.82
CA GLY A 30 -24.45 43.79 12.45
C GLY A 30 -25.17 44.67 13.46
N VAL A 31 -24.57 44.89 14.63
CA VAL A 31 -25.01 45.86 15.62
C VAL A 31 -23.87 46.87 15.81
N GLY A 32 -24.11 48.10 15.45
CA GLY A 32 -23.18 49.23 15.66
C GLY A 32 -23.67 50.12 16.79
N ALA A 33 -22.77 50.58 17.64
CA ALA A 33 -23.01 51.62 18.61
C ALA A 33 -22.01 52.74 18.40
N MET A 34 -22.48 53.96 18.18
CA MET A 34 -21.62 55.13 18.08
C MET A 34 -21.71 55.94 19.37
N GLN A 35 -20.57 56.17 19.98
CA GLN A 35 -20.43 56.98 21.19
C GLN A 35 -19.67 58.24 20.90
N LEU A 36 -20.28 59.35 21.15
CA LEU A 36 -19.63 60.68 21.06
C LEU A 36 -19.66 61.33 22.46
N GLY A 37 -18.49 61.52 23.06
CA GLY A 37 -18.40 62.07 24.42
C GLY A 37 -18.80 61.05 25.51
N ASN A 38 -19.58 61.46 26.50
CA ASN A 38 -19.98 60.64 27.65
C ASN A 38 -21.33 59.87 27.50
N GLY A 39 -21.90 59.83 26.30
CA GLY A 39 -23.20 59.17 26.05
C GLY A 39 -23.25 58.35 24.77
N LEU A 40 -24.17 57.36 24.73
CA LEU A 40 -24.52 56.63 23.53
C LEU A 40 -25.41 57.52 22.65
N GLU A 41 -24.93 57.92 21.48
CA GLU A 41 -25.65 58.85 20.58
C GLU A 41 -26.50 58.13 19.54
N SER A 42 -26.09 56.91 19.10
CA SER A 42 -26.93 56.13 18.19
C SER A 42 -26.60 54.63 18.29
N THR A 43 -27.64 53.83 18.08
CA THR A 43 -27.53 52.39 17.92
C THR A 43 -28.03 52.04 16.53
N GLU A 44 -27.19 51.39 15.75
CA GLU A 44 -27.48 51.00 14.39
C GLU A 44 -27.61 49.45 14.33
N LEU A 45 -28.66 48.99 13.67
CA LEU A 45 -28.89 47.58 13.42
C LEU A 45 -28.82 47.35 11.90
N MET A 46 -27.83 46.57 11.45
CA MET A 46 -27.63 46.30 10.05
C MET A 46 -27.99 44.84 9.75
N LEU A 47 -28.84 44.65 8.74
CA LEU A 47 -29.14 43.37 8.15
C LEU A 47 -28.70 43.36 6.70
N GLU A 48 -27.70 42.59 6.37
CA GLU A 48 -27.21 42.43 5.01
C GLU A 48 -27.54 41.00 4.52
N VAL A 49 -28.12 40.93 3.32
CA VAL A 49 -28.47 39.64 2.67
C VAL A 49 -27.76 39.60 1.32
N GLU A 50 -26.77 38.74 1.18
CA GLU A 50 -26.06 38.51 -0.07
C GLU A 50 -26.85 37.50 -0.94
N ILE A 51 -27.55 38.02 -1.98
CA ILE A 51 -28.31 37.16 -2.91
C ILE A 51 -27.41 36.74 -4.07
N PRO A 52 -27.11 35.41 -4.19
CA PRO A 52 -26.24 34.93 -5.25
C PRO A 52 -26.95 34.85 -6.60
N PHE A 53 -26.69 35.77 -7.50
CA PHE A 53 -27.26 35.80 -8.85
C PHE A 53 -26.67 34.75 -9.81
N GLN A 54 -25.46 34.22 -9.55
CA GLN A 54 -24.74 33.29 -10.42
C GLN A 54 -25.10 31.81 -10.13
N GLN A 55 -26.36 31.45 -10.20
CA GLN A 55 -26.86 30.11 -9.91
C GLN A 55 -26.24 29.01 -10.81
N ARG A 56 -25.92 29.32 -12.09
CA ARG A 56 -25.29 28.37 -13.02
C ARG A 56 -23.88 28.00 -12.58
N ALA A 57 -23.03 28.95 -12.28
CA ALA A 57 -21.65 28.70 -11.84
C ALA A 57 -21.61 27.89 -10.53
N ARG A 58 -22.56 28.15 -9.62
CA ARG A 58 -22.64 27.41 -8.35
C ARG A 58 -23.08 25.95 -8.54
N ARG A 59 -23.99 25.68 -9.47
CA ARG A 59 -24.38 24.30 -9.82
C ARG A 59 -23.23 23.52 -10.44
N GLU A 60 -22.43 24.14 -11.31
CA GLU A 60 -21.27 23.48 -11.90
C GLU A 60 -20.15 23.21 -10.85
N ARG A 61 -19.93 24.12 -9.92
CA ARG A 61 -19.01 23.88 -8.79
C ARG A 61 -19.47 22.75 -7.88
N GLU A 62 -20.77 22.66 -7.59
CA GLU A 62 -21.34 21.52 -6.83
C GLU A 62 -21.16 20.21 -7.58
N ARG A 63 -21.34 20.21 -8.91
CA ARG A 63 -21.11 19.03 -9.76
C ARG A 63 -19.65 18.63 -9.78
N GLU A 64 -18.76 19.59 -9.93
CA GLU A 64 -17.30 19.39 -9.84
C GLU A 64 -16.92 18.77 -8.50
N SER A 65 -17.40 19.32 -7.39
CA SER A 65 -17.11 18.76 -6.05
C SER A 65 -17.57 17.32 -5.88
N ARG A 66 -18.72 16.94 -6.44
CA ARG A 66 -19.21 15.56 -6.41
C ARG A 66 -18.31 14.63 -7.23
N LEU A 67 -17.88 15.05 -8.43
CA LEU A 67 -16.97 14.27 -9.26
C LEU A 67 -15.60 14.11 -8.59
N LEU A 68 -15.15 15.11 -7.85
CA LEU A 68 -13.92 15.03 -7.05
C LEU A 68 -14.07 14.06 -5.85
N GLU A 69 -15.24 14.04 -5.19
CA GLU A 69 -15.55 13.05 -4.16
C GLU A 69 -15.54 11.64 -4.72
N ASP A 70 -16.24 11.41 -5.84
CA ASP A 70 -16.28 10.11 -6.52
C ASP A 70 -14.87 9.65 -6.93
N ALA A 71 -14.05 10.57 -7.44
CA ALA A 71 -12.67 10.30 -7.80
C ALA A 71 -11.79 9.97 -6.57
N ALA A 72 -12.00 10.63 -5.44
CA ALA A 72 -11.27 10.34 -4.19
C ALA A 72 -11.64 8.96 -3.64
N LEU A 73 -12.92 8.61 -3.66
CA LEU A 73 -13.41 7.29 -3.28
C LEU A 73 -12.84 6.19 -4.18
N ALA A 74 -12.86 6.40 -5.50
CA ALA A 74 -12.30 5.45 -6.45
C ALA A 74 -10.80 5.24 -6.26
N ARG A 75 -10.03 6.31 -5.97
CA ARG A 75 -8.60 6.21 -5.66
C ARG A 75 -8.36 5.42 -4.38
N ARG A 76 -9.13 5.69 -3.32
CA ARG A 76 -9.06 4.93 -2.07
C ARG A 76 -9.27 3.43 -2.33
N ASP A 77 -10.33 3.08 -3.06
CA ASP A 77 -10.68 1.69 -3.33
C ASP A 77 -9.62 1.00 -4.22
N ALA A 78 -9.05 1.72 -5.19
CA ALA A 78 -7.94 1.23 -6.01
C ALA A 78 -6.68 0.95 -5.17
N THR A 79 -6.35 1.86 -4.23
CA THR A 79 -5.19 1.67 -3.35
C THR A 79 -5.39 0.51 -2.39
N LEU A 80 -6.59 0.35 -1.81
CA LEU A 80 -6.89 -0.80 -0.94
C LEU A 80 -6.71 -2.13 -1.68
N ARG A 81 -7.25 -2.23 -2.91
CA ARG A 81 -7.06 -3.43 -3.75
C ARG A 81 -5.60 -3.68 -4.10
N ALA A 82 -4.84 -2.64 -4.40
CA ALA A 82 -3.41 -2.78 -4.69
C ALA A 82 -2.61 -3.29 -3.47
N VAL A 83 -2.96 -2.85 -2.26
CA VAL A 83 -2.37 -3.35 -1.01
C VAL A 83 -2.75 -4.82 -0.78
N GLU A 84 -4.03 -5.17 -0.97
CA GLU A 84 -4.49 -6.56 -0.85
C GLU A 84 -3.78 -7.48 -1.86
N GLU A 85 -3.67 -7.06 -3.12
CA GLU A 85 -2.98 -7.82 -4.18
C GLU A 85 -1.48 -7.97 -3.87
N SER A 86 -0.80 -6.90 -3.45
CA SER A 86 0.61 -6.96 -3.07
C SER A 86 0.83 -7.86 -1.86
N GLY A 87 -0.07 -7.85 -0.88
CA GLY A 87 -0.05 -8.74 0.28
C GLY A 87 -0.21 -10.20 -0.10
N ALA A 88 -1.20 -10.52 -0.94
CA ALA A 88 -1.42 -11.87 -1.43
C ALA A 88 -0.23 -12.38 -2.26
N SER A 89 0.35 -11.53 -3.10
CA SER A 89 1.54 -11.85 -3.90
C SER A 89 2.76 -12.14 -3.02
N ALA A 90 3.05 -11.26 -2.05
CA ALA A 90 4.17 -11.45 -1.12
C ALA A 90 4.01 -12.73 -0.28
N TRP A 91 2.81 -13.01 0.20
CA TRP A 91 2.51 -14.24 0.92
C TRP A 91 2.74 -15.49 0.07
N SER A 92 2.25 -15.48 -1.17
CA SER A 92 2.43 -16.60 -2.11
C SER A 92 3.92 -16.83 -2.43
N GLN A 93 4.69 -15.77 -2.66
CA GLN A 93 6.13 -15.85 -2.91
C GLN A 93 6.88 -16.42 -1.70
N TRP A 94 6.57 -15.94 -0.50
CA TRP A 94 7.16 -16.45 0.74
C TRP A 94 6.86 -17.94 0.95
N THR A 95 5.60 -18.35 0.77
CA THR A 95 5.19 -19.75 0.92
C THR A 95 5.90 -20.65 -0.08
N SER A 96 5.97 -20.25 -1.36
CA SER A 96 6.67 -20.99 -2.41
C SER A 96 8.19 -21.08 -2.15
N ALA A 97 8.81 -20.00 -1.64
CA ALA A 97 10.23 -20.02 -1.28
C ALA A 97 10.51 -20.98 -0.12
N ARG A 98 9.63 -20.99 0.89
CA ARG A 98 9.71 -21.91 2.03
C ARG A 98 9.56 -23.38 1.61
N GLU A 99 8.58 -23.68 0.73
CA GLU A 99 8.37 -25.02 0.20
C GLU A 99 9.57 -25.48 -0.63
N ARG A 100 10.12 -24.61 -1.49
CA ARG A 100 11.32 -24.88 -2.27
C ARG A 100 12.51 -25.17 -1.38
N ARG A 101 12.74 -24.38 -0.35
CA ARG A 101 13.80 -24.62 0.61
C ARG A 101 13.65 -25.98 1.29
N ALA A 102 12.44 -26.30 1.76
CA ALA A 102 12.18 -27.60 2.39
C ALA A 102 12.44 -28.79 1.43
N LEU A 103 12.10 -28.66 0.15
CA LEU A 103 12.38 -29.66 -0.86
C LEU A 103 13.89 -29.85 -1.08
N ILE A 104 14.64 -28.75 -1.16
CA ILE A 104 16.10 -28.78 -1.33
C ILE A 104 16.75 -29.42 -0.10
N GLU A 105 16.41 -28.98 1.11
CA GLU A 105 17.04 -29.47 2.35
C GLU A 105 16.67 -30.95 2.65
N ASN A 106 15.44 -31.36 2.38
CA ASN A 106 14.98 -32.69 2.75
C ASN A 106 15.11 -33.75 1.64
N THR A 107 15.32 -33.31 0.40
CA THR A 107 15.36 -34.26 -0.75
C THR A 107 16.58 -34.06 -1.62
N LEU A 108 16.77 -32.86 -2.21
CA LEU A 108 17.80 -32.67 -3.21
C LEU A 108 19.22 -32.78 -2.62
N LEU A 109 19.46 -32.09 -1.51
CA LEU A 109 20.79 -32.09 -0.88
C LEU A 109 21.20 -33.48 -0.34
N PRO A 110 20.33 -34.24 0.37
CA PRO A 110 20.65 -35.62 0.77
C PRO A 110 20.88 -36.56 -0.43
N GLN A 111 20.13 -36.39 -1.52
CA GLN A 111 20.33 -37.20 -2.74
C GLN A 111 21.68 -36.87 -3.40
N ALA A 112 22.00 -35.59 -3.56
CA ALA A 112 23.28 -35.15 -4.13
C ALA A 112 24.47 -35.63 -3.26
N ASP A 113 24.33 -35.57 -1.93
CA ASP A 113 25.34 -36.06 -0.99
C ASP A 113 25.55 -37.60 -1.14
N ALA A 114 24.49 -38.36 -1.21
CA ALA A 114 24.55 -39.83 -1.42
C ALA A 114 25.20 -40.16 -2.78
N THR A 115 24.86 -39.43 -3.84
CA THR A 115 25.46 -39.57 -5.17
C THR A 115 26.97 -39.29 -5.13
N TRP A 116 27.35 -38.20 -4.49
CA TRP A 116 28.77 -37.84 -4.31
C TRP A 116 29.56 -38.92 -3.55
N GLN A 117 29.03 -39.37 -2.41
CA GLN A 117 29.68 -40.44 -1.61
C GLN A 117 29.82 -41.75 -2.39
N SER A 118 28.75 -42.15 -3.14
CA SER A 118 28.79 -43.33 -4.00
C SER A 118 29.84 -43.19 -5.12
N ALA A 119 29.89 -42.06 -5.81
CA ALA A 119 30.88 -41.80 -6.87
C ALA A 119 32.30 -41.82 -6.32
N LEU A 120 32.52 -41.27 -5.12
CA LEU A 120 33.81 -41.27 -4.45
C LEU A 120 34.27 -42.70 -4.10
N ALA A 121 33.36 -43.52 -3.57
CA ALA A 121 33.66 -44.93 -3.25
C ALA A 121 34.00 -45.73 -4.53
N SER A 122 33.20 -45.58 -5.59
CA SER A 122 33.42 -46.28 -6.87
C SER A 122 34.71 -45.79 -7.56
N TYR A 123 35.09 -44.52 -7.46
CA TYR A 123 36.34 -44.01 -7.96
C TYR A 123 37.54 -44.64 -7.23
N GLN A 124 37.47 -44.78 -5.92
CA GLN A 124 38.56 -45.37 -5.10
C GLN A 124 38.87 -46.81 -5.48
N VAL A 125 37.88 -47.59 -5.96
CA VAL A 125 38.07 -48.96 -6.42
C VAL A 125 38.26 -49.10 -7.95
N GLY A 126 38.29 -47.97 -8.67
CA GLY A 126 38.53 -47.88 -10.11
C GLY A 126 37.32 -48.29 -11.00
N GLU A 127 36.09 -48.25 -10.44
CA GLU A 127 34.84 -48.58 -11.17
C GLU A 127 34.33 -47.41 -12.01
N VAL A 128 34.66 -46.14 -11.63
CA VAL A 128 34.27 -44.94 -12.37
C VAL A 128 35.51 -44.11 -12.63
N ASP A 129 35.43 -43.24 -13.66
CA ASP A 129 36.51 -42.33 -14.01
C ASP A 129 36.41 -41.02 -13.19
N PHE A 130 37.46 -40.18 -13.31
CA PHE A 130 37.56 -38.87 -12.63
C PHE A 130 36.48 -37.90 -13.10
N GLY A 131 36.02 -37.99 -14.36
CA GLY A 131 34.96 -37.15 -14.91
C GLY A 131 33.62 -37.35 -14.16
N THR A 132 33.27 -38.62 -13.97
CA THR A 132 32.05 -38.98 -13.20
C THR A 132 32.12 -38.53 -11.74
N LEU A 133 33.28 -38.64 -11.10
CA LEU A 133 33.49 -38.11 -9.75
C LEU A 133 33.32 -36.58 -9.68
N LEU A 134 33.91 -35.86 -10.65
CA LEU A 134 33.82 -34.41 -10.73
C LEU A 134 32.38 -33.93 -11.00
N GLU A 135 31.65 -34.67 -11.83
CA GLU A 135 30.22 -34.39 -12.10
C GLU A 135 29.38 -34.51 -10.82
N ALA A 136 29.52 -35.58 -10.06
CA ALA A 136 28.83 -35.78 -8.77
C ALA A 136 29.21 -34.68 -7.75
N LEU A 137 30.45 -34.21 -7.71
CA LEU A 137 30.87 -33.09 -6.87
C LEU A 137 30.18 -31.78 -7.29
N ASN A 138 30.11 -31.51 -8.59
CA ASN A 138 29.46 -30.32 -9.11
C ASN A 138 27.94 -30.33 -8.82
N GLU A 139 27.28 -31.48 -8.91
CA GLU A 139 25.88 -31.63 -8.54
C GLU A 139 25.66 -31.35 -7.05
N TRP A 140 26.52 -31.89 -6.18
CA TRP A 140 26.45 -31.62 -4.75
C TRP A 140 26.66 -30.13 -4.43
N GLN A 141 27.67 -29.49 -5.03
CA GLN A 141 27.90 -28.05 -4.86
C GLN A 141 26.73 -27.21 -5.39
N GLY A 142 26.14 -27.61 -6.52
CA GLY A 142 24.94 -26.97 -7.08
C GLY A 142 23.75 -27.05 -6.12
N ALA A 143 23.53 -28.20 -5.47
CA ALA A 143 22.48 -28.39 -4.48
C ALA A 143 22.71 -27.52 -3.22
N ASP A 144 23.96 -27.40 -2.73
CA ASP A 144 24.28 -26.57 -1.58
C ASP A 144 24.10 -25.07 -1.89
N LEU A 145 24.51 -24.62 -3.07
CA LEU A 145 24.27 -23.25 -3.53
C LEU A 145 22.75 -22.97 -3.65
N ALA A 146 22.00 -23.90 -4.22
CA ALA A 146 20.53 -23.78 -4.32
C ALA A 146 19.86 -23.66 -2.94
N ARG A 147 20.38 -24.35 -1.92
CA ARG A 147 19.94 -24.23 -0.52
C ARG A 147 20.14 -22.80 0.01
N VAL A 148 21.31 -22.20 -0.22
CA VAL A 148 21.62 -20.85 0.21
C VAL A 148 20.70 -19.82 -0.49
N ASP A 149 20.50 -19.99 -1.80
CA ASP A 149 19.59 -19.13 -2.57
C ASP A 149 18.14 -19.24 -2.09
N ALA A 150 17.66 -20.45 -1.84
CA ALA A 150 16.31 -20.68 -1.32
C ALA A 150 16.11 -20.07 0.08
N LEU A 151 17.13 -20.13 0.95
CA LEU A 151 17.11 -19.47 2.25
C LEU A 151 17.02 -17.93 2.09
N ARG A 152 17.81 -17.37 1.19
CA ARG A 152 17.78 -15.93 0.88
C ARG A 152 16.38 -15.54 0.41
N ASP A 153 15.80 -16.29 -0.52
CA ASP A 153 14.47 -15.99 -1.08
C ASP A 153 13.36 -16.08 -0.03
N GLU A 154 13.44 -17.06 0.89
CA GLU A 154 12.51 -17.16 2.03
C GLU A 154 12.62 -15.94 2.95
N LEU A 155 13.84 -15.51 3.29
CA LEU A 155 14.06 -14.35 4.17
C LEU A 155 13.58 -13.06 3.52
N LEU A 156 13.82 -12.86 2.22
CA LEU A 156 13.32 -11.72 1.46
C LEU A 156 11.79 -11.71 1.39
N GLY A 157 11.19 -12.86 1.13
CA GLY A 157 9.73 -13.01 1.15
C GLY A 157 9.12 -12.69 2.52
N ALA A 158 9.72 -13.19 3.60
CA ALA A 158 9.29 -12.87 4.97
C ALA A 158 9.41 -11.38 5.29
N ALA A 159 10.47 -10.72 4.81
CA ALA A 159 10.65 -9.28 4.97
C ALA A 159 9.59 -8.48 4.19
N ALA A 160 9.27 -8.90 2.96
CA ALA A 160 8.23 -8.28 2.15
C ALA A 160 6.84 -8.36 2.81
N VAL A 161 6.46 -9.52 3.36
CA VAL A 161 5.20 -9.69 4.11
C VAL A 161 5.15 -8.74 5.31
N ARG A 162 6.22 -8.65 6.10
CA ARG A 162 6.28 -7.75 7.26
C ARG A 162 6.20 -6.27 6.88
N ALA A 163 6.80 -5.88 5.75
CA ALA A 163 6.74 -4.51 5.27
C ALA A 163 5.29 -4.09 4.96
N ILE A 164 4.51 -4.96 4.31
CA ILE A 164 3.11 -4.71 3.99
C ILE A 164 2.26 -4.64 5.27
N GLU A 165 2.51 -5.52 6.26
CA GLU A 165 1.82 -5.46 7.55
C GLU A 165 2.10 -4.14 8.31
N GLY A 166 3.31 -3.58 8.16
CA GLY A 166 3.68 -2.28 8.72
C GLY A 166 3.01 -1.08 8.02
N GLU A 167 2.68 -1.19 6.75
CA GLU A 167 1.97 -0.14 5.99
C GLU A 167 0.47 -0.06 6.31
N ILE A 168 -0.11 -1.16 6.80
CA ILE A 168 -1.54 -1.24 7.16
C ILE A 168 -1.82 -0.62 8.55
N ARG A 169 -0.81 -0.51 9.43
CA ARG A 169 -0.90 0.12 10.75
C ARG A 169 -0.72 1.63 10.69
#